data_fa714dfdf736d9d23be0abcc14638718
#
_entry.id   fa714dfdf736d9d23be0abcc14638718
#
_cell.length_a   1.000
_cell.length_b   1.000
_cell.length_c   1.000
_cell.angle_alpha   90.00
_cell.angle_beta   90.00
_cell.angle_gamma   90.00
#
_symmetry.space_group_name_H-M   'P 1'
#
loop_
_entity.id
_entity.type
_entity.pdbx_description
1 polymer ?
#
loop_
_entity_poly.entity_id
_entity_poly.type
_entity_poly.pdbx_seq_one_letter_code
_entity_poly.pdbx_strand_id
1 'polypeptide(L)'
;MEGLKAAKKKLKLKERLKKKNPMADTAFYTHGLFLKHKMGNNNPECPKRLEKIEELMLAAGTSKFVDQKTPPMVAVTDMLAAHDADYISYLSHNSPKEGLNTISVDTAMNPYTWEAAQYAAGAACAGVDDVLSGQYKKVFCAVRPPGHHAHRDHSGGFCFLNNVAIGALHAIGVYGLKRVAVVDFDVHHGDGTSNILGGRDDVLILDGFQEALFP
;
A
#
# COMPACT_ATOMS: atom_id res chain seq x y z
N MET A 1 18.52 -13.32 26.23
CA MET A 1 18.43 -13.13 24.75
C MET A 1 17.49 -11.98 24.33
N GLU A 2 16.40 -11.69 25.06
CA GLU A 2 15.46 -10.59 24.75
C GLU A 2 16.07 -9.18 24.89
N GLY A 3 16.90 -8.92 25.91
CA GLY A 3 17.56 -7.63 26.10
C GLY A 3 18.48 -7.23 24.93
N LEU A 4 19.14 -8.20 24.30
CA LEU A 4 20.03 -7.94 23.16
C LEU A 4 19.24 -7.61 21.86
N LYS A 5 18.05 -8.23 21.70
CA LYS A 5 17.13 -7.91 20.58
C LYS A 5 16.52 -6.51 20.74
N ALA A 6 16.13 -6.14 21.97
CA ALA A 6 15.62 -4.81 22.27
C ALA A 6 16.68 -3.71 22.09
N ALA A 7 17.92 -3.97 22.51
CA ALA A 7 19.03 -3.05 22.30
C ALA A 7 19.37 -2.86 20.80
N LYS A 8 19.39 -3.94 20.01
CA LYS A 8 19.59 -3.87 18.55
C LYS A 8 18.45 -3.14 17.84
N LYS A 9 17.20 -3.32 18.30
CA LYS A 9 16.03 -2.60 17.76
C LYS A 9 16.12 -1.10 18.07
N LYS A 10 16.51 -0.71 19.31
CA LYS A 10 16.76 0.68 19.70
C LYS A 10 17.92 1.32 18.92
N LEU A 11 18.99 0.56 18.67
CA LEU A 11 20.14 1.06 17.90
C LEU A 11 19.76 1.31 16.42
N LYS A 12 19.08 0.35 15.79
CA LYS A 12 18.54 0.53 14.42
C LYS A 12 17.55 1.70 14.33
N LEU A 13 16.71 1.91 15.35
CA LEU A 13 15.80 3.05 15.40
C LEU A 13 16.57 4.37 15.52
N LYS A 14 17.60 4.45 16.35
CA LYS A 14 18.48 5.64 16.47
C LYS A 14 19.26 5.94 15.20
N GLU A 15 19.68 4.92 14.46
CA GLU A 15 20.36 5.09 13.16
C GLU A 15 19.40 5.55 12.06
N ARG A 16 18.15 5.06 12.06
CA ARG A 16 17.09 5.58 11.18
C ARG A 16 16.76 7.05 11.48
N LEU A 17 16.69 7.42 12.76
CA LEU A 17 16.43 8.81 13.18
C LEU A 17 17.56 9.78 12.77
N LYS A 18 18.82 9.31 12.63
CA LYS A 18 19.94 10.13 12.18
C LYS A 18 19.94 10.46 10.68
N LYS A 19 19.13 9.77 9.87
CA LYS A 19 19.04 9.98 8.41
C LYS A 19 17.82 10.80 7.98
N LYS A 20 17.02 11.29 8.90
CA LYS A 20 15.84 12.10 8.59
C LYS A 20 16.28 13.46 8.06
N ASN A 21 15.72 13.88 6.92
CA ASN A 21 15.84 15.25 6.45
C ASN A 21 15.20 16.19 7.50
N PRO A 22 15.96 17.09 8.15
CA PRO A 22 15.43 17.93 9.22
C PRO A 22 14.33 18.90 8.76
N MET A 23 14.19 19.12 7.45
CA MET A 23 13.16 19.96 6.86
C MET A 23 11.90 19.17 6.44
N ALA A 24 11.94 17.83 6.46
CA ALA A 24 10.82 17.00 6.04
C ALA A 24 9.94 16.59 7.22
N ASP A 25 8.66 16.95 7.16
CA ASP A 25 7.61 16.43 8.04
C ASP A 25 6.75 15.33 7.34
N THR A 26 7.11 15.00 6.11
CA THR A 26 6.41 14.05 5.23
C THR A 26 7.37 12.96 4.77
N ALA A 27 7.01 11.69 4.99
CA ALA A 27 7.68 10.56 4.35
C ALA A 27 7.05 10.26 2.98
N PHE A 28 7.89 9.91 2.02
CA PHE A 28 7.48 9.50 0.67
C PHE A 28 7.96 8.09 0.41
N TYR A 29 7.02 7.12 0.39
CA TYR A 29 7.34 5.72 0.14
C TYR A 29 7.20 5.37 -1.34
N THR A 30 8.26 4.80 -1.90
CA THR A 30 8.27 4.21 -3.25
C THR A 30 9.25 3.04 -3.31
N HIS A 31 9.15 2.20 -4.36
CA HIS A 31 10.04 1.06 -4.55
C HIS A 31 10.22 0.75 -6.04
N GLY A 32 11.44 0.37 -6.45
CA GLY A 32 11.75 0.08 -7.86
C GLY A 32 10.93 -1.07 -8.48
N LEU A 33 10.39 -1.99 -7.68
CA LEU A 33 9.50 -3.05 -8.16
C LEU A 33 8.16 -2.53 -8.65
N PHE A 34 7.71 -1.38 -8.18
CA PHE A 34 6.47 -0.77 -8.67
C PHE A 34 6.56 -0.42 -10.16
N LEU A 35 7.75 -0.11 -10.66
CA LEU A 35 7.98 0.12 -12.09
C LEU A 35 8.11 -1.17 -12.91
N LYS A 36 8.35 -2.31 -12.25
CA LYS A 36 8.44 -3.63 -12.90
C LYS A 36 7.08 -4.34 -13.01
N HIS A 37 6.12 -3.98 -12.16
CA HIS A 37 4.75 -4.48 -12.26
C HIS A 37 4.09 -3.97 -13.55
N LYS A 38 3.54 -4.89 -14.37
CA LYS A 38 2.87 -4.60 -15.65
C LYS A 38 1.74 -5.61 -15.87
N MET A 39 0.63 -5.14 -16.42
CA MET A 39 -0.56 -5.92 -16.76
C MET A 39 -0.84 -5.94 -18.28
N GLY A 40 0.18 -5.74 -19.09
CA GLY A 40 0.10 -5.68 -20.55
C GLY A 40 0.48 -4.32 -21.12
N ASN A 41 0.54 -4.23 -22.45
CA ASN A 41 1.13 -3.05 -23.11
C ASN A 41 0.23 -1.81 -23.12
N ASN A 42 -1.09 -1.99 -23.06
CA ASN A 42 -2.07 -0.89 -23.20
C ASN A 42 -2.90 -0.69 -21.92
N ASN A 43 -2.47 -1.22 -20.80
CA ASN A 43 -3.18 -1.05 -19.55
C ASN A 43 -2.97 0.38 -19.01
N PRO A 44 -4.03 1.12 -18.61
CA PRO A 44 -3.92 2.47 -18.06
C PRO A 44 -3.17 2.48 -16.72
N GLU A 45 -3.23 1.37 -15.96
CA GLU A 45 -2.43 1.16 -14.76
C GLU A 45 -1.02 0.70 -15.20
N CYS A 46 -0.10 1.64 -15.38
CA CYS A 46 1.23 1.39 -15.93
C CYS A 46 2.33 2.16 -15.17
N PRO A 47 3.61 1.75 -15.32
CA PRO A 47 4.75 2.38 -14.64
C PRO A 47 4.85 3.90 -14.83
N LYS A 48 4.44 4.42 -16.00
CA LYS A 48 4.47 5.85 -16.32
C LYS A 48 3.72 6.73 -15.31
N ARG A 49 2.74 6.17 -14.59
CA ARG A 49 2.01 6.90 -13.53
C ARG A 49 2.96 7.35 -12.41
N LEU A 50 3.83 6.46 -11.92
CA LEU A 50 4.81 6.79 -10.89
C LEU A 50 5.97 7.62 -11.44
N GLU A 51 6.49 7.26 -12.61
CA GLU A 51 7.53 8.04 -13.29
C GLU A 51 7.12 9.50 -13.42
N LYS A 52 5.84 9.75 -13.77
CA LYS A 52 5.32 11.10 -13.90
C LYS A 52 5.17 11.83 -12.57
N ILE A 53 4.79 11.14 -11.50
CA ILE A 53 4.74 11.71 -10.15
C ILE A 53 6.14 12.15 -9.72
N GLU A 54 7.14 11.28 -9.87
CA GLU A 54 8.52 11.58 -9.47
C GLU A 54 9.11 12.74 -10.31
N GLU A 55 8.87 12.75 -11.61
CA GLU A 55 9.27 13.83 -12.52
C GLU A 55 8.68 15.18 -12.08
N LEU A 56 7.38 15.22 -11.81
CA LEU A 56 6.70 16.44 -11.38
C LEU A 56 7.16 16.91 -10.01
N MET A 57 7.40 16.01 -9.07
CA MET A 57 7.95 16.35 -7.76
C MET A 57 9.36 16.96 -7.87
N LEU A 58 10.18 16.41 -8.76
CA LEU A 58 11.52 16.93 -9.02
C LEU A 58 11.44 18.33 -9.67
N ALA A 59 10.63 18.48 -10.71
CA ALA A 59 10.45 19.75 -11.43
C ALA A 59 9.89 20.86 -10.54
N ALA A 60 8.94 20.54 -9.65
CA ALA A 60 8.36 21.46 -8.69
C ALA A 60 9.27 21.73 -7.47
N GLY A 61 10.38 20.99 -7.33
CA GLY A 61 11.29 21.09 -6.18
C GLY A 61 10.70 20.53 -4.87
N THR A 62 9.53 19.90 -4.90
CA THR A 62 8.87 19.33 -3.71
C THR A 62 9.61 18.12 -3.16
N SER A 63 10.40 17.43 -3.97
CA SER A 63 11.27 16.33 -3.54
C SER A 63 12.25 16.71 -2.42
N LYS A 64 12.55 18.00 -2.25
CA LYS A 64 13.43 18.51 -1.18
C LYS A 64 12.74 18.56 0.19
N PHE A 65 11.41 18.53 0.22
CA PHE A 65 10.58 18.67 1.42
C PHE A 65 10.01 17.35 1.91
N VAL A 66 10.34 16.25 1.25
CA VAL A 66 9.93 14.90 1.65
C VAL A 66 11.17 14.04 1.95
N ASP A 67 10.98 13.06 2.83
CA ASP A 67 11.99 12.06 3.11
C ASP A 67 11.66 10.78 2.34
N GLN A 68 12.46 10.46 1.32
CA GLN A 68 12.24 9.26 0.50
C GLN A 68 12.59 8.00 1.28
N LYS A 69 11.67 7.04 1.27
CA LYS A 69 11.78 5.78 2.01
C LYS A 69 11.41 4.59 1.13
N THR A 70 12.09 3.49 1.37
CA THR A 70 11.72 2.19 0.81
C THR A 70 10.82 1.47 1.81
N PRO A 71 9.60 1.04 1.42
CA PRO A 71 8.73 0.31 2.31
C PRO A 71 9.28 -1.09 2.64
N PRO A 72 8.93 -1.67 3.80
CA PRO A 72 9.08 -3.10 4.02
C PRO A 72 8.02 -3.88 3.24
N MET A 73 8.19 -5.18 3.07
CA MET A 73 7.07 -6.06 2.74
C MET A 73 6.06 -6.08 3.89
N VAL A 74 4.78 -6.17 3.53
CA VAL A 74 3.70 -6.32 4.51
C VAL A 74 3.85 -7.62 5.31
N ALA A 75 3.54 -7.58 6.58
CA ALA A 75 3.51 -8.80 7.40
C ALA A 75 2.32 -9.69 7.00
N VAL A 76 2.51 -11.02 7.11
CA VAL A 76 1.43 -11.98 6.81
C VAL A 76 0.20 -11.74 7.69
N THR A 77 0.41 -11.37 8.95
CA THR A 77 -0.67 -11.05 9.89
C THR A 77 -1.50 -9.84 9.45
N ASP A 78 -0.88 -8.84 8.84
CA ASP A 78 -1.59 -7.66 8.33
C ASP A 78 -2.38 -7.99 7.06
N MET A 79 -1.83 -8.84 6.17
CA MET A 79 -2.57 -9.34 5.01
C MET A 79 -3.80 -10.14 5.44
N LEU A 80 -3.65 -11.06 6.41
CA LEU A 80 -4.73 -11.90 6.93
C LEU A 80 -5.80 -11.12 7.69
N ALA A 81 -5.51 -9.94 8.19
CA ALA A 81 -6.52 -9.07 8.78
C ALA A 81 -7.54 -8.57 7.74
N ALA A 82 -7.10 -8.36 6.50
CA ALA A 82 -7.91 -7.82 5.41
C ALA A 82 -8.40 -8.88 4.43
N HIS A 83 -7.62 -9.92 4.19
CA HIS A 83 -7.86 -10.92 3.15
C HIS A 83 -7.88 -12.34 3.70
N ASP A 84 -8.63 -13.20 3.05
CA ASP A 84 -8.71 -14.61 3.37
C ASP A 84 -7.39 -15.34 3.02
N ALA A 85 -7.03 -16.33 3.85
CA ALA A 85 -5.79 -17.08 3.68
C ALA A 85 -5.72 -17.80 2.32
N ASP A 86 -6.83 -18.33 1.85
CA ASP A 86 -6.92 -19.04 0.57
C ASP A 86 -6.69 -18.08 -0.61
N TYR A 87 -7.19 -16.86 -0.52
CA TYR A 87 -6.96 -15.83 -1.53
C TYR A 87 -5.49 -15.39 -1.57
N ILE A 88 -4.86 -15.16 -0.42
CA ILE A 88 -3.44 -14.83 -0.34
C ILE A 88 -2.61 -15.96 -0.94
N SER A 89 -2.93 -17.21 -0.60
CA SER A 89 -2.29 -18.40 -1.13
C SER A 89 -2.49 -18.51 -2.66
N TYR A 90 -3.70 -18.26 -3.14
CA TYR A 90 -4.03 -18.23 -4.57
C TYR A 90 -3.14 -17.23 -5.32
N LEU A 91 -3.04 -15.98 -4.87
CA LEU A 91 -2.20 -14.96 -5.50
C LEU A 91 -0.72 -15.37 -5.55
N SER A 92 -0.20 -15.90 -4.44
CA SER A 92 1.18 -16.34 -4.33
C SER A 92 1.49 -17.46 -5.31
N HIS A 93 0.62 -18.48 -5.43
CA HIS A 93 0.81 -19.62 -6.34
C HIS A 93 0.59 -19.26 -7.81
N ASN A 94 -0.22 -18.25 -8.09
CA ASN A 94 -0.50 -17.79 -9.45
C ASN A 94 0.47 -16.71 -9.95
N SER A 95 1.46 -16.32 -9.15
CA SER A 95 2.52 -15.43 -9.62
C SER A 95 3.36 -16.14 -10.69
N PRO A 96 3.34 -15.65 -11.95
CA PRO A 96 4.02 -16.34 -13.04
C PRO A 96 5.54 -16.17 -12.94
N LYS A 97 6.30 -17.13 -13.48
CA LYS A 97 7.76 -17.00 -13.60
C LYS A 97 8.15 -16.16 -14.81
N GLU A 98 7.30 -16.11 -15.82
CA GLU A 98 7.47 -15.33 -17.05
C GLU A 98 6.11 -14.94 -17.63
N GLY A 99 6.07 -13.93 -18.49
CA GLY A 99 4.85 -13.49 -19.17
C GLY A 99 3.81 -12.88 -18.25
N LEU A 100 2.55 -13.12 -18.56
CA LEU A 100 1.38 -12.65 -17.82
C LEU A 100 0.47 -13.82 -17.47
N ASN A 101 -0.07 -13.79 -16.26
CA ASN A 101 -1.16 -14.66 -15.81
C ASN A 101 -2.38 -13.81 -15.49
N THR A 102 -3.51 -14.06 -16.18
CA THR A 102 -4.78 -13.37 -15.94
C THR A 102 -5.43 -13.90 -14.67
N ILE A 103 -5.74 -13.01 -13.75
CA ILE A 103 -6.36 -13.32 -12.44
C ILE A 103 -7.85 -13.01 -12.47
N SER A 104 -8.25 -11.89 -13.07
CA SER A 104 -9.64 -11.52 -13.34
C SER A 104 -9.77 -10.84 -14.69
N VAL A 105 -10.98 -10.38 -15.05
CA VAL A 105 -11.27 -9.81 -16.37
C VAL A 105 -10.31 -8.68 -16.77
N ASP A 106 -9.89 -7.86 -15.82
CA ASP A 106 -9.06 -6.67 -16.03
C ASP A 106 -7.73 -6.69 -15.27
N THR A 107 -7.47 -7.77 -14.51
CA THR A 107 -6.34 -7.85 -13.58
C THR A 107 -5.42 -9.02 -13.94
N ALA A 108 -4.15 -8.74 -14.23
CA ALA A 108 -3.15 -9.74 -14.61
C ALA A 108 -1.84 -9.54 -13.83
N MET A 109 -1.17 -10.65 -13.54
CA MET A 109 0.13 -10.68 -12.87
C MET A 109 1.26 -10.89 -13.88
N ASN A 110 2.35 -10.16 -13.70
CA ASN A 110 3.66 -10.53 -14.22
C ASN A 110 4.55 -11.05 -13.08
N PRO A 111 5.79 -11.53 -13.33
CA PRO A 111 6.66 -12.09 -12.29
C PRO A 111 6.94 -11.17 -11.08
N TYR A 112 6.76 -9.87 -11.25
CA TYR A 112 7.05 -8.88 -10.21
C TYR A 112 5.81 -8.41 -9.42
N THR A 113 4.60 -8.79 -9.88
CA THR A 113 3.33 -8.25 -9.36
C THR A 113 3.12 -8.62 -7.91
N TRP A 114 3.30 -9.89 -7.54
CA TRP A 114 3.05 -10.35 -6.17
C TRP A 114 3.95 -9.64 -5.16
N GLU A 115 5.24 -9.56 -5.48
CA GLU A 115 6.19 -8.86 -4.61
C GLU A 115 5.90 -7.36 -4.54
N ALA A 116 5.56 -6.72 -5.67
CA ALA A 116 5.16 -5.32 -5.70
C ALA A 116 3.90 -5.05 -4.85
N ALA A 117 2.88 -5.91 -4.92
CA ALA A 117 1.68 -5.80 -4.10
C ALA A 117 1.98 -5.86 -2.60
N GLN A 118 2.90 -6.74 -2.18
CA GLN A 118 3.32 -6.84 -0.79
C GLN A 118 4.07 -5.59 -0.32
N TYR A 119 4.92 -4.99 -1.15
CA TYR A 119 5.57 -3.71 -0.83
C TYR A 119 4.59 -2.54 -0.82
N ALA A 120 3.57 -2.55 -1.70
CA ALA A 120 2.54 -1.52 -1.74
C ALA A 120 1.71 -1.52 -0.44
N ALA A 121 1.25 -2.69 0.00
CA ALA A 121 0.56 -2.84 1.28
C ALA A 121 1.48 -2.52 2.48
N GLY A 122 2.75 -2.95 2.41
CA GLY A 122 3.75 -2.64 3.43
C GLY A 122 4.06 -1.15 3.56
N ALA A 123 3.94 -0.39 2.47
CA ALA A 123 4.06 1.07 2.51
C ALA A 123 2.93 1.71 3.33
N ALA A 124 1.70 1.20 3.23
CA ALA A 124 0.57 1.69 4.02
C ALA A 124 0.79 1.43 5.52
N CYS A 125 1.20 0.21 5.91
CA CYS A 125 1.52 -0.11 7.31
C CYS A 125 2.68 0.74 7.84
N ALA A 126 3.79 0.83 7.09
CA ALA A 126 4.94 1.65 7.48
C ALA A 126 4.60 3.14 7.57
N GLY A 127 3.66 3.61 6.74
CA GLY A 127 3.13 4.98 6.82
C GLY A 127 2.37 5.22 8.11
N VAL A 128 1.54 4.28 8.52
CA VAL A 128 0.84 4.29 9.82
C VAL A 128 1.86 4.31 10.97
N ASP A 129 2.87 3.43 10.94
CA ASP A 129 3.94 3.38 11.94
C ASP A 129 4.68 4.72 12.08
N ASP A 130 5.02 5.33 10.96
CA ASP A 130 5.75 6.60 10.93
C ASP A 130 4.94 7.76 11.52
N VAL A 131 3.64 7.81 11.23
CA VAL A 131 2.74 8.86 11.75
C VAL A 131 2.47 8.64 13.23
N LEU A 132 2.09 7.43 13.63
CA LEU A 132 1.71 7.14 15.02
C LEU A 132 2.90 7.12 15.98
N SER A 133 4.12 6.84 15.49
CA SER A 133 5.34 7.04 16.27
C SER A 133 5.78 8.51 16.39
N GLY A 134 5.11 9.43 15.68
CA GLY A 134 5.48 10.84 15.62
C GLY A 134 6.74 11.12 14.80
N GLN A 135 7.24 10.15 14.04
CA GLN A 135 8.42 10.34 13.19
C GLN A 135 8.12 11.29 12.03
N TYR A 136 6.93 11.21 11.46
CA TYR A 136 6.42 12.12 10.44
C TYR A 136 5.00 12.53 10.76
N LYS A 137 4.58 13.70 10.26
CA LYS A 137 3.18 14.17 10.39
C LYS A 137 2.29 13.62 9.29
N LYS A 138 2.90 13.30 8.13
CA LYS A 138 2.22 12.86 6.91
C LYS A 138 3.07 11.82 6.21
N VAL A 139 2.38 10.96 5.47
CA VAL A 139 3.03 9.97 4.59
C VAL A 139 2.33 10.00 3.24
N PHE A 140 3.11 9.94 2.18
CA PHE A 140 2.64 9.71 0.82
C PHE A 140 3.20 8.38 0.31
N CYS A 141 2.32 7.47 -0.07
CA CYS A 141 2.68 6.18 -0.63
C CYS A 141 2.49 6.21 -2.15
N ALA A 142 3.58 6.46 -2.89
CA ALA A 142 3.59 6.36 -4.35
C ALA A 142 3.81 4.91 -4.75
N VAL A 143 2.74 4.13 -4.73
CA VAL A 143 2.79 2.67 -4.84
C VAL A 143 1.98 2.15 -6.03
N ARG A 144 2.35 0.98 -6.51
CA ARG A 144 1.67 0.15 -7.49
C ARG A 144 1.92 -1.32 -7.16
N PRO A 145 0.94 -2.21 -7.36
CA PRO A 145 -0.44 -1.99 -7.86
C PRO A 145 -1.31 -1.18 -6.89
N PRO A 146 -2.46 -0.65 -7.36
CA PRO A 146 -3.50 -0.05 -6.52
C PRO A 146 -4.17 -1.10 -5.64
N GLY A 147 -5.16 -0.69 -4.80
CA GLY A 147 -5.71 -1.62 -3.81
C GLY A 147 -7.20 -1.57 -3.56
N HIS A 148 -7.91 -0.49 -3.84
CA HIS A 148 -9.27 -0.26 -3.32
C HIS A 148 -10.35 -1.18 -3.90
N HIS A 149 -10.10 -1.84 -5.04
CA HIS A 149 -10.97 -2.85 -5.62
C HIS A 149 -10.63 -4.29 -5.19
N ALA A 150 -9.53 -4.53 -4.44
CA ALA A 150 -9.26 -5.86 -3.91
C ALA A 150 -10.21 -6.17 -2.75
N HIS A 151 -11.06 -7.17 -2.93
CA HIS A 151 -11.97 -7.71 -1.94
C HIS A 151 -11.23 -8.62 -0.95
N ARG A 152 -11.95 -9.11 0.06
CA ARG A 152 -11.40 -10.06 1.02
C ARG A 152 -10.90 -11.34 0.37
N ASP A 153 -11.57 -11.80 -0.68
CA ASP A 153 -11.42 -13.10 -1.32
C ASP A 153 -11.12 -13.08 -2.82
N HIS A 154 -11.08 -11.91 -3.47
CA HIS A 154 -10.77 -11.80 -4.89
C HIS A 154 -10.15 -10.45 -5.29
N SER A 155 -9.51 -10.44 -6.46
CA SER A 155 -8.90 -9.27 -7.11
C SER A 155 -9.82 -8.72 -8.20
N GLY A 156 -9.71 -7.42 -8.47
CA GLY A 156 -10.40 -6.74 -9.55
C GLY A 156 -9.88 -5.31 -9.70
N GLY A 157 -10.25 -4.61 -10.76
CA GLY A 157 -9.88 -3.20 -10.94
C GLY A 157 -8.38 -2.96 -10.82
N PHE A 158 -7.54 -3.87 -11.33
CA PHE A 158 -6.07 -3.81 -11.24
C PHE A 158 -5.49 -4.04 -9.84
N CYS A 159 -6.33 -4.34 -8.84
CA CYS A 159 -5.96 -4.45 -7.42
C CYS A 159 -5.77 -5.90 -7.00
N PHE A 160 -4.76 -6.17 -6.16
CA PHE A 160 -4.43 -7.50 -5.62
C PHE A 160 -4.55 -7.54 -4.10
N LEU A 161 -3.95 -6.61 -3.39
CA LEU A 161 -4.10 -6.42 -1.95
C LEU A 161 -4.71 -5.05 -1.71
N ASN A 162 -5.63 -4.95 -0.76
CA ASN A 162 -6.23 -3.68 -0.42
C ASN A 162 -5.33 -2.89 0.53
N ASN A 163 -4.44 -2.09 -0.05
CA ASN A 163 -3.41 -1.37 0.67
C ASN A 163 -3.98 -0.48 1.78
N VAL A 164 -5.08 0.23 1.52
CA VAL A 164 -5.69 1.17 2.47
C VAL A 164 -6.43 0.43 3.59
N ALA A 165 -7.13 -0.65 3.26
CA ALA A 165 -7.81 -1.47 4.26
C ALA A 165 -6.81 -2.16 5.20
N ILE A 166 -5.71 -2.71 4.65
CA ILE A 166 -4.61 -3.28 5.43
C ILE A 166 -4.02 -2.22 6.37
N GLY A 167 -3.73 -1.01 5.88
CA GLY A 167 -3.22 0.09 6.70
C GLY A 167 -4.19 0.51 7.81
N ALA A 168 -5.50 0.60 7.52
CA ALA A 168 -6.52 0.92 8.50
C ALA A 168 -6.62 -0.14 9.60
N LEU A 169 -6.63 -1.43 9.23
CA LEU A 169 -6.68 -2.55 10.17
C LEU A 169 -5.39 -2.66 10.98
N HIS A 170 -4.23 -2.36 10.40
CA HIS A 170 -2.96 -2.27 11.11
C HIS A 170 -2.99 -1.15 12.18
N ALA A 171 -3.52 0.02 11.86
CA ALA A 171 -3.68 1.12 12.81
C ALA A 171 -4.56 0.74 14.01
N ILE A 172 -5.64 0.01 13.76
CA ILE A 172 -6.54 -0.48 14.81
C ILE A 172 -5.89 -1.62 15.60
N GLY A 173 -5.37 -2.64 14.91
CA GLY A 173 -4.87 -3.86 15.54
C GLY A 173 -3.56 -3.67 16.30
N VAL A 174 -2.62 -2.91 15.76
CA VAL A 174 -1.28 -2.73 16.36
C VAL A 174 -1.23 -1.56 17.34
N TYR A 175 -1.93 -0.47 17.02
CA TYR A 175 -1.89 0.75 17.84
C TYR A 175 -3.13 0.96 18.71
N GLY A 176 -4.15 0.14 18.54
CA GLY A 176 -5.39 0.22 19.32
C GLY A 176 -6.20 1.48 19.05
N LEU A 177 -6.11 2.03 17.83
CA LEU A 177 -6.92 3.18 17.45
C LEU A 177 -8.40 2.80 17.52
N LYS A 178 -9.20 3.69 18.10
CA LYS A 178 -10.63 3.46 18.30
C LYS A 178 -11.47 3.87 17.09
N ARG A 179 -10.91 4.71 16.22
CA ARG A 179 -11.60 5.22 15.04
C ARG A 179 -10.57 5.55 13.96
N VAL A 180 -10.81 5.08 12.75
CA VAL A 180 -10.05 5.39 11.54
C VAL A 180 -11.02 5.90 10.48
N ALA A 181 -10.62 6.90 9.71
CA ALA A 181 -11.36 7.35 8.54
C ALA A 181 -10.56 7.01 7.29
N VAL A 182 -11.24 6.40 6.32
CA VAL A 182 -10.76 6.21 4.95
C VAL A 182 -11.52 7.19 4.06
N VAL A 183 -10.81 8.03 3.33
CA VAL A 183 -11.38 8.95 2.36
C VAL A 183 -10.86 8.56 0.98
N ASP A 184 -11.72 7.99 0.17
CA ASP A 184 -11.45 7.59 -1.21
C ASP A 184 -12.05 8.64 -2.15
N PHE A 185 -11.23 9.22 -3.00
CA PHE A 185 -11.63 10.18 -4.02
C PHE A 185 -11.23 9.72 -5.43
N ASP A 186 -10.97 8.42 -5.58
CA ASP A 186 -10.88 7.82 -6.91
C ASP A 186 -12.23 7.97 -7.63
N VAL A 187 -12.22 8.04 -8.97
CA VAL A 187 -13.44 8.17 -9.75
C VAL A 187 -14.30 6.91 -9.71
N HIS A 188 -13.70 5.76 -9.37
CA HIS A 188 -14.38 4.47 -9.22
C HIS A 188 -14.75 4.22 -7.74
N HIS A 189 -15.87 3.55 -7.52
CA HIS A 189 -16.23 3.11 -6.18
C HIS A 189 -15.20 2.11 -5.62
N GLY A 190 -14.69 2.36 -4.41
CA GLY A 190 -13.78 1.47 -3.69
C GLY A 190 -14.52 0.25 -3.08
N ASP A 191 -15.11 -0.58 -3.94
CA ASP A 191 -15.93 -1.74 -3.56
C ASP A 191 -15.18 -2.76 -2.71
N GLY A 192 -13.91 -3.02 -3.00
CA GLY A 192 -13.06 -3.86 -2.17
C GLY A 192 -12.83 -3.28 -0.78
N THR A 193 -12.62 -1.97 -0.66
CA THR A 193 -12.50 -1.30 0.63
C THR A 193 -13.80 -1.40 1.43
N SER A 194 -14.95 -1.19 0.76
CA SER A 194 -16.27 -1.33 1.34
C SER A 194 -16.57 -2.78 1.77
N ASN A 195 -16.11 -3.77 0.98
CA ASN A 195 -16.24 -5.19 1.31
C ASN A 195 -15.47 -5.58 2.59
N ILE A 196 -14.22 -5.07 2.73
CA ILE A 196 -13.35 -5.44 3.86
C ILE A 196 -13.71 -4.67 5.13
N LEU A 197 -14.00 -3.37 5.02
CA LEU A 197 -14.16 -2.47 6.16
C LEU A 197 -15.61 -2.10 6.44
N GLY A 198 -16.54 -2.39 5.53
CA GLY A 198 -17.96 -2.07 5.70
C GLY A 198 -18.58 -2.71 6.94
N GLY A 199 -19.51 -1.98 7.58
CA GLY A 199 -20.20 -2.43 8.78
C GLY A 199 -19.37 -2.42 10.07
N ARG A 200 -18.15 -1.89 10.05
CA ARG A 200 -17.30 -1.73 11.24
C ARG A 200 -17.62 -0.40 11.93
N ASP A 201 -17.83 -0.42 13.25
CA ASP A 201 -18.09 0.78 14.07
C ASP A 201 -16.82 1.63 14.31
N ASP A 202 -15.63 1.06 14.09
CA ASP A 202 -14.34 1.71 14.28
C ASP A 202 -13.76 2.29 12.99
N VAL A 203 -14.44 2.14 11.84
CA VAL A 203 -14.01 2.69 10.55
C VAL A 203 -15.11 3.52 9.90
N LEU A 204 -14.80 4.75 9.56
CA LEU A 204 -15.62 5.59 8.68
C LEU A 204 -15.07 5.52 7.25
N ILE A 205 -15.89 5.13 6.29
CA ILE A 205 -15.55 5.17 4.87
C ILE A 205 -16.31 6.34 4.23
N LEU A 206 -15.57 7.24 3.59
CA LEU A 206 -16.08 8.32 2.76
C LEU A 206 -15.58 8.08 1.33
N ASP A 207 -16.48 7.74 0.45
CA ASP A 207 -16.17 7.36 -0.93
C ASP A 207 -16.92 8.27 -1.90
N GLY A 208 -16.19 8.99 -2.74
CA GLY A 208 -16.74 9.94 -3.72
C GLY A 208 -16.45 9.46 -5.14
N PHE A 209 -17.40 8.80 -5.78
CA PHE A 209 -17.23 8.15 -7.07
C PHE A 209 -18.26 8.58 -8.11
N GLN A 210 -17.99 8.32 -9.39
CA GLN A 210 -18.93 8.50 -10.48
C GLN A 210 -19.84 7.28 -10.59
N GLU A 211 -21.14 7.48 -10.41
CA GLU A 211 -22.14 6.44 -10.54
C GLU A 211 -22.11 5.76 -11.92
N ALA A 212 -22.32 4.44 -11.94
CA ALA A 212 -22.41 3.59 -13.15
C ALA A 212 -21.14 3.61 -14.04
N LEU A 213 -19.95 3.89 -13.46
CA LEU A 213 -18.69 3.80 -14.20
C LEU A 213 -18.02 2.44 -14.06
N PHE A 214 -17.72 2.02 -12.82
CA PHE A 214 -17.10 0.73 -12.43
C PHE A 214 -17.11 0.66 -10.89
N PRO A 215 -17.24 -0.47 -10.24
CA PRO A 215 -17.57 -1.82 -10.73
C PRO A 215 -19.01 -1.98 -11.12
#